data_126fe89d982024d3f398c21c250e3ca9
#
_entry.id   126fe89d982024d3f398c21c250e3ca9
#
_cell.length_a   1.000
_cell.length_b   1.000
_cell.length_c   1.000
_cell.angle_alpha   90.00
_cell.angle_beta   90.00
_cell.angle_gamma   90.00
#
_symmetry.space_group_name_H-M   'P 1'
#
loop_
_entity.id
_entity.type
_entity.pdbx_description
1 polymer ?
#
loop_
_entity_poly.entity_id
_entity_poly.type
_entity_poly.pdbx_seq_one_letter_code
_entity_poly.pdbx_strand_id
1 'polypeptide(L)'
;MRTATTGAAVKNDAGSEPSVERCGDTSNTDSNWPTTRIEQISQLSDTQRASLEKLQSAGSQSVKTIRANCVSPAGGTPPDRLRALVQTLWTVRDAGMLMREPLKAFYDTLTVTQKNSFASQQPQDSPPSDPKYANPGMNKQYEACASQNVEKAERMIKEIEMRVRPSKDQAASFEGFHKASADMAKLLIASCAQPIPADPMARLDAANDQLTAINYAATTVQIAFDDFYLKLSNDQKSRFYSLGR
;
A
#
# COMPACT_ATOMS: atom_id res chain seq x y z
N MET A 1 29.85 -55.45 6.44
CA MET A 1 28.63 -54.85 7.02
C MET A 1 28.91 -53.40 7.28
N ARG A 2 28.36 -52.52 6.49
CA ARG A 2 28.48 -51.05 6.63
C ARG A 2 27.08 -50.51 6.90
N THR A 3 26.87 -49.96 8.07
CA THR A 3 25.63 -49.33 8.50
C THR A 3 25.66 -47.86 8.00
N ALA A 4 24.68 -47.52 7.18
CA ALA A 4 24.43 -46.14 6.72
C ALA A 4 23.56 -45.43 7.75
N THR A 5 24.06 -44.29 8.26
CA THR A 5 23.31 -43.39 9.13
C THR A 5 22.61 -42.36 8.28
N THR A 6 21.29 -42.40 8.24
CA THR A 6 20.44 -41.41 7.56
C THR A 6 20.33 -40.17 8.44
N GLY A 7 20.90 -39.06 8.02
CA GLY A 7 20.70 -37.74 8.61
C GLY A 7 19.38 -37.15 8.13
N ALA A 8 18.44 -36.93 9.02
CA ALA A 8 17.21 -36.21 8.76
C ALA A 8 17.50 -34.71 8.64
N ALA A 9 17.22 -34.12 7.47
CA ALA A 9 17.27 -32.69 7.26
C ALA A 9 16.08 -32.03 7.96
N VAL A 10 16.35 -31.18 8.95
CA VAL A 10 15.39 -30.30 9.58
C VAL A 10 15.04 -29.20 8.56
N LYS A 11 13.80 -29.23 8.07
CA LYS A 11 13.24 -28.10 7.30
C LYS A 11 12.95 -26.97 8.29
N ASN A 12 13.73 -25.91 8.25
CA ASN A 12 13.39 -24.64 8.86
C ASN A 12 12.31 -23.95 8.00
N ASP A 13 11.07 -24.01 8.43
CA ASP A 13 10.02 -23.11 8.00
C ASP A 13 10.32 -21.71 8.59
N ALA A 14 11.18 -20.96 7.90
CA ALA A 14 11.30 -19.54 8.14
C ALA A 14 10.07 -18.88 7.51
N GLY A 15 9.19 -18.32 8.34
CA GLY A 15 8.04 -17.54 7.93
C GLY A 15 8.49 -16.47 6.93
N SER A 16 7.91 -16.49 5.73
CA SER A 16 8.16 -15.52 4.68
C SER A 16 7.66 -14.16 5.15
N GLU A 17 8.58 -13.31 5.59
CA GLU A 17 8.32 -11.87 5.67
C GLU A 17 7.88 -11.38 4.28
N PRO A 18 6.90 -10.46 4.19
CA PRO A 18 6.52 -9.88 2.91
C PRO A 18 7.73 -9.11 2.37
N SER A 19 8.45 -9.73 1.45
CA SER A 19 9.62 -9.14 0.84
C SER A 19 9.21 -7.94 -0.01
N VAL A 20 9.59 -6.75 0.42
CA VAL A 20 9.54 -5.48 -0.35
C VAL A 20 10.44 -5.55 -1.60
N GLU A 21 11.12 -6.66 -1.83
CA GLU A 21 12.04 -6.91 -2.95
C GLU A 21 11.37 -7.05 -4.33
N ARG A 22 10.04 -6.98 -4.42
CA ARG A 22 9.34 -7.34 -5.67
C ARG A 22 9.11 -6.20 -6.65
N CYS A 23 9.76 -5.08 -6.51
CA CYS A 23 9.70 -4.04 -7.56
C CYS A 23 10.23 -4.49 -8.93
N GLY A 24 10.96 -5.58 -8.99
CA GLY A 24 11.63 -6.05 -10.21
C GLY A 24 11.30 -7.47 -10.66
N ASP A 25 10.42 -8.20 -9.98
CA ASP A 25 10.07 -9.55 -10.41
C ASP A 25 9.16 -9.50 -11.65
N THR A 26 9.80 -9.57 -12.81
CA THR A 26 9.15 -9.55 -14.12
C THR A 26 8.56 -10.91 -14.52
N SER A 27 8.79 -11.94 -13.70
CA SER A 27 8.50 -13.33 -14.08
C SER A 27 7.03 -13.74 -13.97
N ASN A 28 6.17 -12.92 -13.35
CA ASN A 28 4.74 -13.27 -13.17
C ASN A 28 3.78 -12.13 -13.48
N THR A 29 4.07 -11.38 -14.53
CA THR A 29 3.21 -10.31 -14.97
C THR A 29 2.77 -10.50 -16.41
N ASP A 30 2.04 -11.53 -16.63
CA ASP A 30 0.91 -11.39 -17.52
C ASP A 30 0.09 -10.26 -16.92
N SER A 31 0.14 -9.11 -17.58
CA SER A 31 -0.72 -7.96 -17.32
C SER A 31 -2.17 -8.29 -17.69
N ASN A 32 -2.63 -9.43 -17.22
CA ASN A 32 -4.03 -9.80 -17.18
C ASN A 32 -4.69 -8.96 -16.09
N TRP A 33 -4.67 -7.65 -16.35
CA TRP A 33 -5.72 -6.81 -15.82
C TRP A 33 -7.02 -7.59 -16.03
N PRO A 34 -8.00 -7.57 -15.12
CA PRO A 34 -9.17 -8.45 -15.19
C PRO A 34 -10.09 -8.14 -16.38
N THR A 35 -9.48 -7.96 -17.55
CA THR A 35 -10.16 -7.71 -18.83
C THR A 35 -11.01 -8.89 -19.22
N THR A 36 -10.54 -10.12 -18.99
CA THR A 36 -11.34 -11.33 -19.19
C THR A 36 -12.60 -11.35 -18.33
N ARG A 37 -12.57 -10.80 -17.11
CA ARG A 37 -13.77 -10.64 -16.29
C ARG A 37 -14.69 -9.56 -16.86
N ILE A 38 -14.15 -8.46 -17.37
CA ILE A 38 -14.95 -7.38 -17.98
C ILE A 38 -15.57 -7.87 -19.29
N GLU A 39 -14.85 -8.63 -20.11
CA GLU A 39 -15.37 -9.24 -21.34
C GLU A 39 -16.47 -10.27 -21.08
N GLN A 40 -16.44 -10.96 -19.94
CA GLN A 40 -17.49 -11.89 -19.49
C GLN A 40 -18.78 -11.18 -19.03
N ILE A 41 -18.76 -9.86 -18.78
CA ILE A 41 -19.89 -9.12 -18.24
C ILE A 41 -21.07 -9.03 -19.19
N SER A 42 -20.91 -9.25 -20.47
CA SER A 42 -21.94 -9.39 -21.50
C SER A 42 -21.48 -8.88 -22.87
N GLN A 43 -22.24 -9.17 -23.89
CA GLN A 43 -22.05 -8.74 -25.26
C GLN A 43 -21.78 -7.21 -25.34
N LEU A 44 -20.50 -6.84 -25.29
CA LEU A 44 -20.10 -5.46 -25.45
C LEU A 44 -20.33 -5.01 -26.91
N SER A 45 -20.89 -3.85 -27.11
CA SER A 45 -20.96 -3.19 -28.42
C SER A 45 -19.56 -2.80 -28.88
N ASP A 46 -19.40 -2.50 -30.18
CA ASP A 46 -18.11 -2.06 -30.72
C ASP A 46 -17.62 -0.77 -30.07
N THR A 47 -18.53 0.16 -29.75
CA THR A 47 -18.17 1.41 -29.01
C THR A 47 -17.67 1.09 -27.61
N GLN A 48 -18.29 0.14 -26.91
CA GLN A 48 -17.87 -0.30 -25.57
C GLN A 48 -16.52 -1.00 -25.62
N ARG A 49 -16.27 -1.84 -26.65
CA ARG A 49 -14.96 -2.50 -26.85
C ARG A 49 -13.85 -1.48 -27.07
N ALA A 50 -14.07 -0.51 -27.96
CA ALA A 50 -13.09 0.55 -28.21
C ALA A 50 -12.78 1.38 -26.94
N SER A 51 -13.78 1.61 -26.08
CA SER A 51 -13.58 2.30 -24.80
C SER A 51 -12.84 1.41 -23.78
N LEU A 52 -13.12 0.10 -23.77
CA LEU A 52 -12.40 -0.88 -22.93
C LEU A 52 -10.92 -0.98 -23.34
N GLU A 53 -10.60 -0.99 -24.63
CA GLU A 53 -9.21 -1.01 -25.13
C GLU A 53 -8.42 0.22 -24.64
N LYS A 54 -9.05 1.40 -24.60
CA LYS A 54 -8.41 2.61 -24.03
C LYS A 54 -8.14 2.46 -22.56
N LEU A 55 -9.08 1.88 -21.80
CA LEU A 55 -8.91 1.59 -20.38
C LEU A 55 -7.78 0.58 -20.14
N GLN A 56 -7.71 -0.49 -20.95
CA GLN A 56 -6.63 -1.48 -20.90
C GLN A 56 -5.25 -0.85 -21.19
N SER A 57 -5.20 0.02 -22.21
CA SER A 57 -3.98 0.75 -22.56
C SER A 57 -3.52 1.65 -21.41
N ALA A 58 -4.44 2.38 -20.77
CA ALA A 58 -4.14 3.20 -19.60
C ALA A 58 -3.65 2.35 -18.42
N GLY A 59 -4.29 1.19 -18.15
CA GLY A 59 -3.86 0.25 -17.13
C GLY A 59 -2.44 -0.27 -17.37
N SER A 60 -2.15 -0.69 -18.60
CA SER A 60 -0.82 -1.15 -18.99
C SER A 60 0.24 -0.05 -18.83
N GLN A 61 -0.09 1.18 -19.19
CA GLN A 61 0.80 2.34 -19.01
C GLN A 61 1.03 2.64 -17.52
N SER A 62 -0.02 2.59 -16.71
CA SER A 62 0.07 2.78 -15.25
C SER A 62 1.01 1.75 -14.60
N VAL A 63 0.87 0.47 -14.96
CA VAL A 63 1.77 -0.60 -14.47
C VAL A 63 3.21 -0.36 -14.90
N LYS A 64 3.45 0.03 -16.16
CA LYS A 64 4.81 0.37 -16.64
C LYS A 64 5.41 1.54 -15.85
N THR A 65 4.61 2.58 -15.59
CA THR A 65 5.06 3.75 -14.83
C THR A 65 5.42 3.38 -13.39
N ILE A 66 4.57 2.57 -12.71
CA ILE A 66 4.86 2.09 -11.35
C ILE A 66 6.17 1.30 -11.34
N ARG A 67 6.38 0.38 -12.28
CA ARG A 67 7.60 -0.44 -12.36
C ARG A 67 8.85 0.40 -12.62
N ALA A 68 8.77 1.34 -13.55
CA ALA A 68 9.90 2.20 -13.91
C ALA A 68 10.36 3.12 -12.76
N ASN A 69 9.44 3.46 -11.85
CA ASN A 69 9.70 4.33 -10.70
C ASN A 69 9.75 3.59 -9.35
N CYS A 70 9.70 2.26 -9.39
CA CYS A 70 9.84 1.47 -8.19
C CYS A 70 11.31 1.44 -7.75
N VAL A 71 11.59 2.07 -6.63
CA VAL A 71 12.94 2.12 -6.06
C VAL A 71 13.08 1.00 -5.04
N SER A 72 14.03 0.10 -5.28
CA SER A 72 14.35 -0.93 -4.29
C SER A 72 14.98 -0.28 -3.05
N PRO A 73 14.44 -0.48 -1.85
CA PRO A 73 15.02 0.05 -0.62
C PRO A 73 16.24 -0.74 -0.15
N ALA A 74 16.66 -1.77 -0.89
CA ALA A 74 17.78 -2.61 -0.52
C ALA A 74 19.10 -1.81 -0.51
N GLY A 75 19.76 -1.74 0.62
CA GLY A 75 21.12 -1.19 0.76
C GLY A 75 21.23 0.28 1.17
N GLY A 76 20.13 1.05 1.22
CA GLY A 76 20.16 2.46 1.65
C GLY A 76 20.11 2.64 3.16
N THR A 77 20.40 3.88 3.62
CA THR A 77 20.16 4.28 5.01
C THR A 77 18.66 4.24 5.33
N PRO A 78 18.24 4.20 6.62
CA PRO A 78 16.83 4.27 6.97
C PRO A 78 16.07 5.44 6.33
N PRO A 79 16.61 6.69 6.27
CA PRO A 79 16.00 7.77 5.51
C PRO A 79 15.84 7.48 4.02
N ASP A 80 16.86 6.88 3.38
CA ASP A 80 16.79 6.57 1.94
C ASP A 80 15.69 5.55 1.64
N ARG A 81 15.54 4.54 2.51
CA ARG A 81 14.45 3.56 2.39
C ARG A 81 13.07 4.19 2.55
N LEU A 82 12.91 5.10 3.52
CA LEU A 82 11.64 5.81 3.70
C LEU A 82 11.35 6.73 2.50
N ARG A 83 12.35 7.42 1.98
CA ARG A 83 12.22 8.27 0.77
C ARG A 83 11.82 7.45 -0.46
N ALA A 84 12.42 6.28 -0.66
CA ALA A 84 12.07 5.35 -1.73
C ALA A 84 10.62 4.87 -1.61
N LEU A 85 10.15 4.55 -0.39
CA LEU A 85 8.75 4.20 -0.13
C LEU A 85 7.81 5.35 -0.47
N VAL A 86 8.10 6.57 -0.01
CA VAL A 86 7.30 7.77 -0.29
C VAL A 86 7.20 8.01 -1.80
N GLN A 87 8.32 7.91 -2.52
CA GLN A 87 8.33 8.07 -3.97
C GLN A 87 7.47 7.00 -4.68
N THR A 88 7.55 5.76 -4.24
CA THR A 88 6.73 4.66 -4.78
C THR A 88 5.24 4.92 -4.53
N LEU A 89 4.87 5.36 -3.33
CA LEU A 89 3.47 5.69 -2.99
C LEU A 89 2.92 6.82 -3.87
N TRP A 90 3.70 7.88 -4.12
CA TRP A 90 3.31 8.95 -5.05
C TRP A 90 3.10 8.42 -6.47
N THR A 91 3.99 7.56 -6.95
CA THR A 91 3.85 6.93 -8.27
C THR A 91 2.58 6.08 -8.38
N VAL A 92 2.26 5.30 -7.36
CA VAL A 92 1.03 4.49 -7.32
C VAL A 92 -0.22 5.36 -7.33
N ARG A 93 -0.21 6.44 -6.54
CA ARG A 93 -1.33 7.42 -6.52
C ARG A 93 -1.52 8.08 -7.89
N ASP A 94 -0.46 8.53 -8.52
CA ASP A 94 -0.52 9.20 -9.82
C ASP A 94 -0.98 8.24 -10.93
N ALA A 95 -0.53 6.98 -10.88
CA ALA A 95 -1.03 5.92 -11.75
C ALA A 95 -2.54 5.67 -11.57
N GLY A 96 -3.04 5.69 -10.33
CA GLY A 96 -4.47 5.61 -10.02
C GLY A 96 -5.26 6.79 -10.61
N MET A 97 -4.73 7.99 -10.52
CA MET A 97 -5.35 9.19 -11.09
C MET A 97 -5.44 9.13 -12.62
N LEU A 98 -4.43 8.57 -13.30
CA LEU A 98 -4.45 8.38 -14.76
C LEU A 98 -5.53 7.39 -15.22
N MET A 99 -5.95 6.47 -14.36
CA MET A 99 -7.01 5.49 -14.67
C MET A 99 -8.43 6.08 -14.62
N ARG A 100 -8.61 7.22 -13.95
CA ARG A 100 -9.94 7.78 -13.66
C ARG A 100 -10.74 8.09 -14.91
N GLU A 101 -10.19 8.87 -15.83
CA GLU A 101 -10.90 9.30 -17.06
C GLU A 101 -11.17 8.12 -18.01
N PRO A 102 -10.20 7.21 -18.30
CA PRO A 102 -10.47 6.03 -19.09
C PRO A 102 -11.54 5.10 -18.48
N LEU A 103 -11.53 4.92 -17.16
CA LEU A 103 -12.55 4.13 -16.47
C LEU A 103 -13.92 4.79 -16.57
N LYS A 104 -13.99 6.10 -16.33
CA LYS A 104 -15.23 6.87 -16.47
C LYS A 104 -15.80 6.76 -17.89
N ALA A 105 -14.96 6.97 -18.89
CA ALA A 105 -15.36 6.89 -20.28
C ALA A 105 -15.93 5.51 -20.66
N PHE A 106 -15.30 4.42 -20.15
CA PHE A 106 -15.83 3.07 -20.33
C PHE A 106 -17.14 2.88 -19.57
N TYR A 107 -17.19 3.21 -18.28
CA TYR A 107 -18.35 3.04 -17.42
C TYR A 107 -19.59 3.78 -17.91
N ASP A 108 -19.41 4.97 -18.47
CA ASP A 108 -20.50 5.78 -19.03
C ASP A 108 -21.14 5.15 -20.27
N THR A 109 -20.43 4.29 -21.01
CA THR A 109 -20.98 3.56 -22.17
C THR A 109 -21.84 2.37 -21.78
N LEU A 110 -21.75 1.91 -20.52
CA LEU A 110 -22.44 0.73 -20.05
C LEU A 110 -23.96 0.97 -19.82
N THR A 111 -24.79 0.02 -20.21
CA THR A 111 -26.20 -0.01 -19.85
C THR A 111 -26.39 -0.23 -18.36
N VAL A 112 -27.59 0.06 -17.84
CA VAL A 112 -27.90 -0.15 -16.41
C VAL A 112 -27.68 -1.62 -16.00
N THR A 113 -28.07 -2.58 -16.84
CA THR A 113 -27.85 -4.02 -16.59
C THR A 113 -26.37 -4.36 -16.53
N GLN A 114 -25.56 -3.82 -17.45
CA GLN A 114 -24.11 -4.00 -17.47
C GLN A 114 -23.43 -3.36 -16.25
N LYS A 115 -23.86 -2.17 -15.85
CA LYS A 115 -23.37 -1.51 -14.64
C LYS A 115 -23.63 -2.33 -13.37
N ASN A 116 -24.83 -2.91 -13.26
CA ASN A 116 -25.17 -3.79 -12.14
C ASN A 116 -24.31 -5.07 -12.16
N SER A 117 -24.09 -5.67 -13.32
CA SER A 117 -23.19 -6.83 -13.47
C SER A 117 -21.75 -6.47 -13.14
N PHE A 118 -21.25 -5.30 -13.54
CA PHE A 118 -19.93 -4.79 -13.22
C PHE A 118 -19.76 -4.58 -11.70
N ALA A 119 -20.79 -4.03 -11.05
CA ALA A 119 -20.79 -3.83 -9.61
C ALA A 119 -20.86 -5.14 -8.81
N SER A 120 -21.56 -6.17 -9.32
CA SER A 120 -21.72 -7.48 -8.67
C SER A 120 -20.52 -8.41 -8.83
N GLN A 121 -19.66 -8.18 -9.83
CA GLN A 121 -18.43 -8.96 -10.07
C GLN A 121 -17.24 -8.50 -9.23
N GLN A 122 -17.49 -7.89 -8.10
CA GLN A 122 -16.43 -7.51 -7.17
C GLN A 122 -15.63 -8.75 -6.73
N PRO A 123 -14.32 -8.60 -6.42
CA PRO A 123 -13.60 -9.64 -5.72
C PRO A 123 -14.41 -10.06 -4.48
N GLN A 124 -14.44 -11.35 -4.21
CA GLN A 124 -15.20 -11.90 -3.06
C GLN A 124 -14.75 -11.34 -1.69
N ASP A 125 -13.70 -10.51 -1.70
CA ASP A 125 -13.19 -9.76 -0.55
C ASP A 125 -13.91 -8.41 -0.31
N SER A 126 -14.85 -8.01 -1.19
CA SER A 126 -15.68 -6.82 -0.95
C SER A 126 -16.98 -7.23 -0.24
N PRO A 127 -17.41 -6.54 0.82
CA PRO A 127 -18.62 -6.90 1.54
C PRO A 127 -19.84 -6.76 0.64
N PRO A 128 -20.81 -7.66 0.77
CA PRO A 128 -22.12 -7.48 0.16
C PRO A 128 -22.74 -6.16 0.61
N SER A 129 -23.40 -5.47 -0.29
CA SER A 129 -24.16 -4.23 -0.02
C SER A 129 -25.33 -4.41 0.96
N ASP A 130 -25.60 -5.62 1.40
CA ASP A 130 -26.62 -5.96 2.38
C ASP A 130 -25.96 -6.10 3.77
N PRO A 131 -26.44 -5.34 4.79
CA PRO A 131 -25.94 -5.45 6.17
C PRO A 131 -25.99 -6.87 6.75
N LYS A 132 -26.86 -7.74 6.20
CA LYS A 132 -26.99 -9.15 6.59
C LYS A 132 -25.81 -10.02 6.14
N TYR A 133 -25.06 -9.57 5.14
CA TYR A 133 -23.88 -10.24 4.58
C TYR A 133 -22.59 -9.45 4.81
N ALA A 134 -22.64 -8.43 5.66
CA ALA A 134 -21.42 -7.74 6.09
C ALA A 134 -20.45 -8.75 6.66
N ASN A 135 -19.33 -8.98 5.93
CA ASN A 135 -18.33 -9.94 6.34
C ASN A 135 -17.73 -9.48 7.68
N PRO A 136 -17.90 -10.26 8.79
CA PRO A 136 -17.35 -9.89 10.09
C PRO A 136 -15.83 -9.68 10.07
N GLY A 137 -15.14 -10.24 9.04
CA GLY A 137 -13.71 -10.04 8.82
C GLY A 137 -13.35 -8.64 8.36
N MET A 138 -14.23 -7.94 7.60
CA MET A 138 -13.94 -6.58 7.14
C MET A 138 -14.16 -5.52 8.23
N ASN A 139 -15.16 -5.67 9.08
CA ASN A 139 -15.27 -4.83 10.28
C ASN A 139 -14.02 -4.99 11.16
N LYS A 140 -13.48 -6.21 11.29
CA LYS A 140 -12.23 -6.44 11.99
C LYS A 140 -11.02 -5.81 11.30
N GLN A 141 -11.00 -5.75 9.98
CA GLN A 141 -9.93 -5.09 9.22
C GLN A 141 -10.00 -3.56 9.35
N TYR A 142 -11.19 -2.99 9.41
CA TYR A 142 -11.44 -1.58 9.74
C TYR A 142 -11.05 -1.25 11.18
N GLU A 143 -11.46 -2.06 12.14
CA GLU A 143 -11.08 -1.94 13.55
C GLU A 143 -9.55 -2.15 13.72
N ALA A 144 -8.95 -3.07 12.97
CA ALA A 144 -7.52 -3.28 12.97
C ALA A 144 -6.75 -2.10 12.33
N CYS A 145 -7.28 -1.48 11.27
CA CYS A 145 -6.71 -0.26 10.70
C CYS A 145 -6.76 0.90 11.71
N ALA A 146 -7.86 1.02 12.44
CA ALA A 146 -8.07 2.10 13.39
C ALA A 146 -7.28 1.91 14.71
N SER A 147 -7.32 0.73 15.32
CA SER A 147 -6.76 0.52 16.66
C SER A 147 -5.24 0.25 16.66
N GLN A 148 -4.71 -0.41 15.62
CA GLN A 148 -3.31 -0.85 15.65
C GLN A 148 -2.32 0.25 15.29
N ASN A 149 -2.72 1.32 14.58
CA ASN A 149 -1.77 2.28 14.02
C ASN A 149 -1.19 3.24 15.06
N VAL A 150 -1.99 3.78 15.98
CA VAL A 150 -1.47 4.70 17.01
C VAL A 150 -0.61 3.98 18.02
N GLU A 151 -1.10 2.89 18.60
CA GLU A 151 -0.33 2.11 19.58
C GLU A 151 0.96 1.53 18.99
N LYS A 152 0.92 1.12 17.71
CA LYS A 152 2.09 0.62 17.02
C LYS A 152 3.10 1.73 16.77
N ALA A 153 2.66 2.91 16.33
CA ALA A 153 3.52 4.07 16.16
C ALA A 153 4.17 4.48 17.49
N GLU A 154 3.40 4.58 18.57
CA GLU A 154 3.90 4.91 19.90
C GLU A 154 4.93 3.88 20.42
N ARG A 155 4.66 2.58 20.21
CA ARG A 155 5.64 1.54 20.59
C ARG A 155 6.94 1.65 19.81
N MET A 156 6.86 1.91 18.50
CA MET A 156 8.05 2.10 17.66
C MET A 156 8.87 3.32 18.11
N ILE A 157 8.21 4.44 18.39
CA ILE A 157 8.89 5.66 18.87
C ILE A 157 9.58 5.41 20.20
N LYS A 158 8.92 4.75 21.16
CA LYS A 158 9.54 4.36 22.44
C LYS A 158 10.75 3.44 22.27
N GLU A 159 10.66 2.49 21.34
CA GLU A 159 11.79 1.60 21.04
C GLU A 159 12.96 2.37 20.45
N ILE A 160 12.70 3.31 19.52
CA ILE A 160 13.72 4.21 18.97
C ILE A 160 14.37 5.02 20.09
N GLU A 161 13.60 5.64 20.97
CA GLU A 161 14.08 6.42 22.11
C GLU A 161 15.01 5.59 23.00
N MET A 162 14.57 4.40 23.40
CA MET A 162 15.34 3.51 24.29
C MET A 162 16.66 3.05 23.65
N ARG A 163 16.65 2.77 22.36
CA ARG A 163 17.84 2.25 21.66
C ARG A 163 18.80 3.33 21.22
N VAL A 164 18.27 4.39 20.62
CA VAL A 164 19.07 5.48 20.07
C VAL A 164 19.58 6.42 21.18
N ARG A 165 18.80 6.61 22.24
CA ARG A 165 19.09 7.49 23.38
C ARG A 165 19.46 8.90 22.90
N PRO A 166 18.48 9.67 22.39
CA PRO A 166 18.73 11.03 21.92
C PRO A 166 19.33 11.90 23.03
N SER A 167 20.32 12.73 22.69
CA SER A 167 20.90 13.70 23.60
C SER A 167 19.96 14.89 23.83
N LYS A 168 20.28 15.76 24.80
CA LYS A 168 19.52 16.99 25.05
C LYS A 168 19.43 17.87 23.80
N ASP A 169 20.52 17.97 23.04
CA ASP A 169 20.56 18.78 21.81
C ASP A 169 19.72 18.18 20.65
N GLN A 170 19.42 16.90 20.74
CA GLN A 170 18.58 16.18 19.78
C GLN A 170 17.11 16.11 20.20
N ALA A 171 16.79 16.50 21.45
CA ALA A 171 15.44 16.33 22.01
C ALA A 171 14.36 17.01 21.18
N ALA A 172 14.60 18.24 20.72
CA ALA A 172 13.60 18.98 19.92
C ALA A 172 13.30 18.31 18.57
N SER A 173 14.31 17.77 17.88
CA SER A 173 14.09 17.07 16.61
C SER A 173 13.47 15.69 16.81
N PHE A 174 13.79 15.01 17.90
CA PHE A 174 13.13 13.75 18.28
C PHE A 174 11.64 13.97 18.60
N GLU A 175 11.33 15.01 19.37
CA GLU A 175 9.94 15.38 19.68
C GLU A 175 9.15 15.75 18.41
N GLY A 176 9.78 16.48 17.48
CA GLY A 176 9.20 16.79 16.17
C GLY A 176 8.85 15.52 15.38
N PHE A 177 9.77 14.55 15.38
CA PHE A 177 9.54 13.25 14.73
C PHE A 177 8.43 12.43 15.43
N HIS A 178 8.43 12.39 16.76
CA HIS A 178 7.38 11.73 17.55
C HIS A 178 6.00 12.36 17.26
N LYS A 179 5.89 13.68 17.35
CA LYS A 179 4.64 14.39 17.08
C LYS A 179 4.15 14.16 15.66
N ALA A 180 5.00 14.26 14.66
CA ALA A 180 4.64 13.98 13.27
C ALA A 180 4.11 12.54 13.09
N SER A 181 4.77 11.56 13.70
CA SER A 181 4.36 10.15 13.65
C SER A 181 2.99 9.93 14.30
N ALA A 182 2.76 10.52 15.49
CA ALA A 182 1.49 10.41 16.20
C ALA A 182 0.33 11.09 15.47
N ASP A 183 0.55 12.31 14.95
CA ASP A 183 -0.47 13.07 14.23
C ASP A 183 -0.84 12.38 12.91
N MET A 184 0.15 11.86 12.18
CA MET A 184 -0.10 11.14 10.94
C MET A 184 -0.75 9.79 11.16
N ALA A 185 -0.46 9.10 12.25
CA ALA A 185 -1.19 7.89 12.64
C ALA A 185 -2.68 8.17 12.86
N LYS A 186 -3.02 9.27 13.55
CA LYS A 186 -4.43 9.70 13.72
C LYS A 186 -5.11 10.04 12.40
N LEU A 187 -4.41 10.74 11.50
CA LEU A 187 -4.93 11.07 10.16
C LEU A 187 -5.24 9.80 9.36
N LEU A 188 -4.34 8.81 9.38
CA LEU A 188 -4.56 7.53 8.68
C LEU A 188 -5.74 6.76 9.25
N ILE A 189 -5.95 6.78 10.57
CA ILE A 189 -7.14 6.18 11.20
C ILE A 189 -8.42 6.84 10.69
N ALA A 190 -8.45 8.17 10.65
CA ALA A 190 -9.61 8.90 10.15
C ALA A 190 -9.91 8.59 8.68
N SER A 191 -8.88 8.37 7.85
CA SER A 191 -9.04 7.96 6.44
C SER A 191 -9.55 6.52 6.29
N CYS A 192 -9.17 5.61 7.20
CA CYS A 192 -9.65 4.23 7.22
C CYS A 192 -11.12 4.10 7.62
N ALA A 193 -11.67 5.05 8.37
CA ALA A 193 -13.03 4.99 8.89
C ALA A 193 -14.12 5.30 7.84
N GLN A 194 -13.74 5.65 6.61
CA GLN A 194 -14.69 5.98 5.55
C GLN A 194 -15.31 4.71 4.95
N PRO A 195 -16.64 4.67 4.77
CA PRO A 195 -17.29 3.53 4.13
C PRO A 195 -16.86 3.42 2.66
N ILE A 196 -16.67 2.18 2.19
CA ILE A 196 -16.34 1.92 0.79
C ILE A 196 -17.59 2.17 -0.07
N PRO A 197 -17.54 3.10 -1.05
CA PRO A 197 -18.69 3.36 -1.91
C PRO A 197 -19.09 2.14 -2.74
N ALA A 198 -20.39 1.99 -3.02
CA ALA A 198 -20.89 0.93 -3.91
C ALA A 198 -20.59 1.23 -5.39
N ASP A 199 -20.62 2.50 -5.78
CA ASP A 199 -20.34 2.93 -7.14
C ASP A 199 -18.84 2.77 -7.48
N PRO A 200 -18.47 2.17 -8.64
CA PRO A 200 -17.07 1.92 -9.00
C PRO A 200 -16.24 3.21 -9.15
N MET A 201 -16.84 4.30 -9.65
CA MET A 201 -16.14 5.57 -9.81
C MET A 201 -15.87 6.21 -8.45
N ALA A 202 -16.89 6.27 -7.60
CA ALA A 202 -16.75 6.78 -6.24
C ALA A 202 -15.75 5.93 -5.42
N ARG A 203 -15.66 4.62 -5.69
CA ARG A 203 -14.68 3.72 -5.07
C ARG A 203 -13.25 4.05 -5.52
N LEU A 204 -13.04 4.29 -6.82
CA LEU A 204 -11.73 4.71 -7.32
C LEU A 204 -11.33 6.06 -6.71
N ASP A 205 -12.25 7.02 -6.66
CA ASP A 205 -12.03 8.33 -6.05
C ASP A 205 -11.66 8.17 -4.57
N ALA A 206 -12.40 7.36 -3.78
CA ALA A 206 -12.10 7.08 -2.39
C ALA A 206 -10.71 6.39 -2.20
N ALA A 207 -10.33 5.48 -3.08
CA ALA A 207 -9.01 4.84 -3.05
C ALA A 207 -7.89 5.86 -3.33
N ASN A 208 -8.08 6.78 -4.29
CA ASN A 208 -7.13 7.85 -4.58
C ASN A 208 -7.02 8.87 -3.43
N ASP A 209 -8.13 9.19 -2.77
CA ASP A 209 -8.14 10.04 -1.57
C ASP A 209 -7.38 9.38 -0.41
N GLN A 210 -7.59 8.08 -0.20
CA GLN A 210 -6.84 7.32 0.80
C GLN A 210 -5.34 7.26 0.48
N LEU A 211 -4.95 7.00 -0.77
CA LEU A 211 -3.57 7.05 -1.20
C LEU A 211 -2.96 8.45 -1.01
N THR A 212 -3.73 9.50 -1.25
CA THR A 212 -3.31 10.89 -1.02
C THR A 212 -3.05 11.13 0.48
N ALA A 213 -3.93 10.66 1.37
CA ALA A 213 -3.74 10.76 2.82
C ALA A 213 -2.50 9.98 3.27
N ILE A 214 -2.28 8.77 2.75
CA ILE A 214 -1.08 7.95 3.04
C ILE A 214 0.19 8.67 2.57
N ASN A 215 0.20 9.25 1.37
CA ASN A 215 1.33 9.99 0.84
C ASN A 215 1.66 11.22 1.68
N TYR A 216 0.64 11.98 2.06
CA TYR A 216 0.81 13.14 2.93
C TYR A 216 1.40 12.73 4.28
N ALA A 217 0.85 11.69 4.90
CA ALA A 217 1.35 11.16 6.16
C ALA A 217 2.80 10.68 6.06
N ALA A 218 3.12 9.88 5.05
CA ALA A 218 4.46 9.35 4.85
C ALA A 218 5.49 10.46 4.57
N THR A 219 5.13 11.45 3.76
CA THR A 219 6.00 12.61 3.47
C THR A 219 6.25 13.46 4.72
N THR A 220 5.21 13.70 5.52
CA THR A 220 5.34 14.48 6.77
C THR A 220 6.26 13.78 7.77
N VAL A 221 6.07 12.47 7.95
CA VAL A 221 6.93 11.67 8.82
C VAL A 221 8.37 11.61 8.28
N GLN A 222 8.55 11.47 6.95
CA GLN A 222 9.87 11.47 6.33
C GLN A 222 10.65 12.74 6.61
N ILE A 223 10.04 13.91 6.43
CA ILE A 223 10.70 15.21 6.67
C ILE A 223 11.16 15.31 8.13
N ALA A 224 10.29 14.98 9.07
CA ALA A 224 10.61 15.02 10.50
C ALA A 224 11.68 13.98 10.89
N PHE A 225 11.63 12.81 10.27
CA PHE A 225 12.63 11.75 10.45
C PHE A 225 14.00 12.15 9.88
N ASP A 226 14.04 12.74 8.69
CA ASP A 226 15.28 13.23 8.08
C ASP A 226 15.98 14.26 9.01
N ASP A 227 15.22 15.24 9.55
CA ASP A 227 15.77 16.24 10.51
C ASP A 227 16.34 15.58 11.77
N PHE A 228 15.64 14.62 12.34
CA PHE A 228 16.13 13.88 13.51
C PHE A 228 17.38 13.03 13.17
N TYR A 229 17.31 12.22 12.09
CA TYR A 229 18.39 11.30 11.71
C TYR A 229 19.70 11.99 11.35
N LEU A 230 19.63 13.17 10.73
CA LEU A 230 20.80 13.98 10.39
C LEU A 230 21.60 14.41 11.62
N LYS A 231 20.93 14.61 12.75
CA LYS A 231 21.56 15.03 14.03
C LYS A 231 22.14 13.87 14.82
N LEU A 232 21.91 12.61 14.42
CA LEU A 232 22.42 11.44 15.12
C LEU A 232 23.94 11.27 14.90
N SER A 233 24.64 10.86 15.97
CA SER A 233 26.03 10.38 15.87
C SER A 233 26.12 9.06 15.11
N ASN A 234 27.32 8.67 14.67
CA ASN A 234 27.53 7.40 13.98
C ASN A 234 27.11 6.18 14.83
N ASP A 235 27.39 6.21 16.14
CA ASP A 235 26.98 5.15 17.06
C ASP A 235 25.45 5.07 17.20
N GLN A 236 24.77 6.21 17.24
CA GLN A 236 23.31 6.27 17.27
C GLN A 236 22.71 5.76 15.96
N LYS A 237 23.26 6.13 14.80
CA LYS A 237 22.87 5.61 13.49
C LYS A 237 23.04 4.10 13.40
N SER A 238 24.13 3.55 13.92
CA SER A 238 24.37 2.10 13.98
C SER A 238 23.33 1.39 14.83
N ARG A 239 22.98 1.94 15.99
CA ARG A 239 21.89 1.41 16.86
C ARG A 239 20.52 1.51 16.18
N PHE A 240 20.23 2.61 15.49
CA PHE A 240 19.02 2.78 14.72
C PHE A 240 18.91 1.72 13.60
N TYR A 241 20.01 1.47 12.88
CA TYR A 241 20.06 0.48 11.81
C TYR A 241 19.76 -0.95 12.30
N SER A 242 20.07 -1.26 13.56
CA SER A 242 19.81 -2.58 14.16
C SER A 242 18.33 -2.79 14.56
N LEU A 243 17.49 -1.75 14.57
CA LEU A 243 16.06 -1.86 14.88
C LEU A 243 15.23 -2.58 13.80
N GLY A 244 15.69 -2.62 12.58
CA GLY A 244 14.98 -3.21 11.44
C GLY A 244 15.49 -4.59 11.00
N ARG A 245 16.18 -5.32 11.89
CA ARG A 245 16.70 -6.68 11.63
C ARG A 245 16.08 -7.71 12.51
#